data_b82ce1bf148c5d18e24a17d0dad9fa58
#
_entry.id   b82ce1bf148c5d18e24a17d0dad9fa58
#
_cell.length_a   1.000
_cell.length_b   1.000
_cell.length_c   1.000
_cell.angle_alpha   90.00
_cell.angle_beta   90.00
_cell.angle_gamma   90.00
#
_symmetry.space_group_name_H-M   'P 1'
#
loop_
_entity.id
_entity.type
_entity.pdbx_description
1 polymer ?
#
loop_
_entity_poly.entity_id
_entity_poly.type
_entity_poly.pdbx_seq_one_letter_code
_entity_poly.pdbx_strand_id
1 'polypeptide(L)'
;MEIELEAYLPCERCQATGSADGKSDYTACPNCGGSGAVSRTAGFFAISSPCKNCEGSGYVLSNPCRKCNGEGRVFAKRSLKVEIPVGINGETRIRLTGEGEVGRLGGPAGDLYIFVHLREHKLFKLVGDDLHFKLEVSSAQAALGDRLEVPTLESKTELDLPGGIQNGDVVRIKGMGFPHLHGRGRGDLQVHIKVVTPKKLNKEQRELYQKLRNLEKEKR
;
A
#
# COMPACT_ATOMS: atom_id res chain seq x y z
N MET A 1 -9.41 -7.68 6.14
CA MET A 1 -9.79 -7.47 4.74
C MET A 1 -9.64 -8.78 3.99
N GLU A 2 -10.55 -9.10 3.08
CA GLU A 2 -10.44 -10.29 2.23
C GLU A 2 -9.97 -9.85 0.84
N ILE A 3 -8.94 -10.53 0.32
CA ILE A 3 -8.39 -10.27 -1.01
C ILE A 3 -8.51 -11.53 -1.85
N GLU A 4 -8.86 -11.38 -3.11
CA GLU A 4 -8.84 -12.45 -4.11
C GLU A 4 -7.57 -12.29 -4.95
N LEU A 5 -6.87 -13.39 -5.15
CA LEU A 5 -5.68 -13.44 -5.99
C LEU A 5 -5.65 -14.71 -6.83
N GLU A 6 -5.00 -14.64 -7.96
CA GLU A 6 -4.70 -15.78 -8.81
C GLU A 6 -3.25 -16.21 -8.56
N ALA A 7 -3.05 -17.49 -8.27
CA ALA A 7 -1.74 -18.03 -7.95
C ALA A 7 -1.64 -19.51 -8.29
N TYR A 8 -0.41 -20.01 -8.40
CA TYR A 8 -0.16 -21.44 -8.46
C TYR A 8 -0.37 -22.08 -7.10
N LEU A 9 -1.37 -22.96 -7.00
CA LEU A 9 -1.74 -23.72 -5.82
C LEU A 9 -1.33 -25.18 -5.95
N PRO A 10 -1.14 -25.92 -4.85
CA PRO A 10 -0.87 -27.36 -4.90
C PRO A 10 -1.98 -28.09 -5.64
N CYS A 11 -1.62 -28.99 -6.53
CA CYS A 11 -2.62 -29.80 -7.20
C CYS A 11 -3.22 -30.81 -6.24
N GLU A 12 -4.48 -30.65 -5.89
CA GLU A 12 -5.20 -31.51 -4.96
C GLU A 12 -5.24 -32.97 -5.41
N ARG A 13 -5.31 -33.22 -6.75
CA ARG A 13 -5.42 -34.56 -7.29
C ARG A 13 -4.17 -35.42 -7.04
N CYS A 14 -2.99 -34.82 -7.20
CA CYS A 14 -1.73 -35.52 -7.03
C CYS A 14 -0.98 -35.09 -5.76
N GLN A 15 -1.58 -34.27 -4.90
CA GLN A 15 -0.96 -33.74 -3.69
C GLN A 15 0.42 -33.11 -3.97
N ALA A 16 0.49 -32.30 -5.01
CA ALA A 16 1.68 -31.60 -5.49
C ALA A 16 2.81 -32.47 -6.07
N THR A 17 2.68 -33.80 -6.13
CA THR A 17 3.73 -34.69 -6.64
C THR A 17 3.91 -34.61 -8.17
N GLY A 18 2.91 -34.14 -8.89
CA GLY A 18 2.89 -34.17 -10.37
C GLY A 18 2.49 -35.51 -10.96
N SER A 19 2.52 -36.63 -10.21
CA SER A 19 2.18 -37.96 -10.67
C SER A 19 0.70 -38.29 -10.46
N ALA A 20 0.09 -39.03 -11.40
CA ALA A 20 -1.31 -39.45 -11.31
C ALA A 20 -1.60 -40.32 -10.09
N ASP A 21 -0.62 -41.10 -9.65
CA ASP A 21 -0.73 -42.05 -8.55
C ASP A 21 -0.35 -41.45 -7.18
N GLY A 22 -0.08 -40.12 -7.15
CA GLY A 22 0.33 -39.44 -5.91
C GLY A 22 1.73 -39.81 -5.42
N LYS A 23 2.45 -40.66 -6.16
CA LYS A 23 3.84 -41.07 -5.85
C LYS A 23 4.80 -40.31 -6.76
N SER A 24 5.97 -39.99 -6.24
CA SER A 24 7.00 -39.26 -7.01
C SER A 24 7.82 -40.23 -7.87
N ASP A 25 7.16 -40.80 -8.89
CA ASP A 25 7.80 -41.77 -9.82
C ASP A 25 8.55 -41.02 -10.93
N TYR A 26 9.69 -40.45 -10.57
CA TYR A 26 10.60 -39.80 -11.50
C TYR A 26 11.57 -40.85 -12.09
N THR A 27 11.65 -40.88 -13.43
CA THR A 27 12.66 -41.67 -14.15
C THR A 27 13.66 -40.72 -14.79
N ALA A 28 14.90 -41.18 -14.96
CA ALA A 28 15.90 -40.41 -15.68
C ALA A 28 15.40 -40.13 -17.09
N CYS A 29 15.53 -38.92 -17.56
CA CYS A 29 15.07 -38.52 -18.89
C CYS A 29 15.80 -39.33 -19.96
N PRO A 30 15.08 -40.04 -20.80
CA PRO A 30 15.71 -40.91 -21.84
C PRO A 30 16.52 -40.13 -22.86
N ASN A 31 16.22 -38.84 -23.04
CA ASN A 31 16.89 -38.03 -24.06
C ASN A 31 18.24 -37.44 -23.59
N CYS A 32 18.42 -37.20 -22.30
CA CYS A 32 19.66 -36.66 -21.76
C CYS A 32 20.33 -37.60 -20.69
N GLY A 33 19.75 -38.76 -20.46
CA GLY A 33 20.29 -39.72 -19.46
C GLY A 33 20.34 -39.18 -18.02
N GLY A 34 19.47 -38.20 -17.68
CA GLY A 34 19.46 -37.59 -16.35
C GLY A 34 20.31 -36.33 -16.22
N SER A 35 21.08 -35.94 -17.24
CA SER A 35 21.99 -34.78 -17.16
C SER A 35 21.27 -33.40 -17.24
N GLY A 36 20.00 -33.39 -17.63
CA GLY A 36 19.23 -32.13 -17.83
C GLY A 36 19.63 -31.31 -19.07
N ALA A 37 20.76 -31.61 -19.68
CA ALA A 37 21.29 -30.88 -20.83
C ALA A 37 21.66 -31.81 -21.98
N VAL A 38 21.63 -31.28 -23.18
CA VAL A 38 22.09 -31.97 -24.39
C VAL A 38 23.23 -31.16 -24.99
N SER A 39 24.40 -31.80 -25.08
CA SER A 39 25.57 -31.20 -25.72
C SER A 39 25.62 -31.51 -27.19
N ARG A 40 25.82 -30.48 -28.01
CA ARG A 40 26.09 -30.63 -29.45
C ARG A 40 27.48 -30.10 -29.77
N THR A 41 28.30 -30.92 -30.39
CA THR A 41 29.63 -30.54 -30.80
C THR A 41 29.55 -29.90 -32.20
N ALA A 42 29.98 -28.68 -32.33
CA ALA A 42 30.11 -27.96 -33.59
C ALA A 42 31.58 -27.57 -33.77
N GLY A 43 32.31 -28.42 -34.48
CA GLY A 43 33.77 -28.27 -34.63
C GLY A 43 34.50 -28.43 -33.32
N PHE A 44 35.30 -27.43 -32.93
CA PHE A 44 36.06 -27.42 -31.68
C PHE A 44 35.29 -26.93 -30.45
N PHE A 45 34.05 -26.55 -30.63
CA PHE A 45 33.20 -26.03 -29.53
C PHE A 45 32.08 -27.00 -29.18
N ALA A 46 31.87 -27.26 -27.90
CA ALA A 46 30.71 -27.98 -27.38
C ALA A 46 29.69 -26.94 -26.83
N ILE A 47 28.50 -26.91 -27.44
CA ILE A 47 27.40 -26.04 -26.98
C ILE A 47 26.42 -26.94 -26.22
N SER A 48 26.27 -26.61 -24.92
CA SER A 48 25.27 -27.26 -24.06
C SER A 48 23.98 -26.47 -24.07
N SER A 49 22.84 -27.14 -24.24
CA SER A 49 21.51 -26.54 -24.17
C SER A 49 20.60 -27.37 -23.27
N PRO A 50 19.64 -26.74 -22.57
CA PRO A 50 18.66 -27.48 -21.79
C PRO A 50 17.96 -28.54 -22.60
N CYS A 51 17.80 -29.73 -22.07
CA CYS A 51 17.11 -30.82 -22.73
C CYS A 51 15.63 -30.47 -22.90
N LYS A 52 15.14 -30.46 -24.14
CA LYS A 52 13.75 -30.11 -24.46
C LYS A 52 12.72 -31.09 -23.90
N ASN A 53 13.10 -32.34 -23.65
CA ASN A 53 12.18 -33.34 -23.13
C ASN A 53 11.91 -33.25 -21.63
N CYS A 54 12.88 -32.79 -20.84
CA CYS A 54 12.78 -32.64 -19.42
C CYS A 54 12.92 -31.16 -18.98
N GLU A 55 12.98 -30.23 -19.90
CA GLU A 55 13.14 -28.79 -19.67
C GLU A 55 14.28 -28.44 -18.71
N GLY A 56 15.33 -29.24 -18.70
CA GLY A 56 16.50 -29.03 -17.84
C GLY A 56 16.47 -29.78 -16.51
N SER A 57 15.37 -30.41 -16.12
CA SER A 57 15.24 -31.13 -14.84
C SER A 57 16.04 -32.42 -14.76
N GLY A 58 16.36 -33.04 -15.90
CA GLY A 58 17.00 -34.37 -15.94
C GLY A 58 16.06 -35.54 -15.75
N TYR A 59 14.84 -35.32 -15.31
CA TYR A 59 13.86 -36.36 -14.97
C TYR A 59 12.55 -36.13 -15.68
N VAL A 60 11.80 -37.21 -15.91
CA VAL A 60 10.45 -37.22 -16.44
C VAL A 60 9.54 -38.06 -15.58
N LEU A 61 8.26 -37.70 -15.51
CA LEU A 61 7.26 -38.50 -14.82
C LEU A 61 6.76 -39.61 -15.72
N SER A 62 6.74 -40.87 -15.24
CA SER A 62 6.22 -42.00 -15.98
C SER A 62 4.71 -41.92 -16.23
N ASN A 63 3.96 -41.37 -15.23
CA ASN A 63 2.52 -41.19 -15.28
C ASN A 63 2.11 -39.77 -14.80
N PRO A 64 2.16 -38.76 -15.70
CA PRO A 64 1.88 -37.38 -15.28
C PRO A 64 0.39 -37.18 -14.92
N CYS A 65 0.15 -36.41 -13.86
CA CYS A 65 -1.19 -36.06 -13.43
C CYS A 65 -1.91 -35.20 -14.50
N ARG A 66 -3.08 -35.67 -14.96
CA ARG A 66 -3.85 -34.98 -15.99
C ARG A 66 -4.41 -33.61 -15.57
N LYS A 67 -4.58 -33.33 -14.24
CA LYS A 67 -5.10 -32.04 -13.73
C LYS A 67 -4.04 -30.95 -13.83
N CYS A 68 -2.78 -31.27 -13.57
CA CYS A 68 -1.68 -30.32 -13.57
C CYS A 68 -0.61 -30.57 -14.63
N ASN A 69 -0.85 -31.54 -15.54
CA ASN A 69 0.07 -31.92 -16.60
C ASN A 69 1.50 -32.24 -16.11
N GLY A 70 1.61 -32.80 -14.90
CA GLY A 70 2.89 -33.15 -14.32
C GLY A 70 3.57 -32.05 -13.50
N GLU A 71 3.03 -30.82 -13.47
CA GLU A 71 3.66 -29.72 -12.73
C GLU A 71 3.52 -29.80 -11.21
N GLY A 72 2.59 -30.60 -10.70
CA GLY A 72 2.27 -30.66 -9.25
C GLY A 72 1.47 -29.48 -8.73
N ARG A 73 1.22 -28.46 -9.56
CA ARG A 73 0.52 -27.23 -9.19
C ARG A 73 -0.48 -26.82 -10.26
N VAL A 74 -1.49 -26.07 -9.88
CA VAL A 74 -2.54 -25.54 -10.77
C VAL A 74 -2.71 -24.06 -10.55
N PHE A 75 -2.90 -23.30 -11.61
CA PHE A 75 -3.22 -21.88 -11.53
C PHE A 75 -4.71 -21.74 -11.19
N ALA A 76 -5.02 -21.12 -10.05
CA ALA A 76 -6.38 -20.98 -9.57
C ALA A 76 -6.56 -19.73 -8.70
N LYS A 77 -7.81 -19.31 -8.59
CA LYS A 77 -8.20 -18.23 -7.67
C LYS A 77 -8.26 -18.75 -6.24
N ARG A 78 -7.80 -17.94 -5.31
CA ARG A 78 -8.02 -18.15 -3.88
C ARG A 78 -8.34 -16.84 -3.18
N SER A 79 -9.10 -16.93 -2.09
CA SER A 79 -9.31 -15.84 -1.14
C SER A 79 -8.34 -15.96 0.01
N LEU A 80 -7.83 -14.83 0.46
CA LEU A 80 -6.95 -14.75 1.62
C LEU A 80 -7.43 -13.63 2.56
N LYS A 81 -7.58 -13.94 3.83
CA LYS A 81 -7.84 -12.94 4.86
C LYS A 81 -6.54 -12.29 5.28
N VAL A 82 -6.46 -10.97 5.11
CA VAL A 82 -5.30 -10.16 5.48
C VAL A 82 -5.68 -9.20 6.57
N GLU A 83 -4.95 -9.22 7.67
CA GLU A 83 -5.05 -8.23 8.73
C GLU A 83 -4.18 -7.04 8.38
N ILE A 84 -4.81 -5.89 8.20
CA ILE A 84 -4.12 -4.63 7.94
C ILE A 84 -3.91 -3.94 9.28
N PRO A 85 -2.68 -3.74 9.74
CA PRO A 85 -2.42 -3.07 11.00
C PRO A 85 -2.84 -1.60 10.94
N VAL A 86 -3.30 -1.09 12.07
CA VAL A 86 -3.62 0.34 12.23
C VAL A 86 -2.33 1.15 12.10
N GLY A 87 -2.40 2.29 11.43
CA GLY A 87 -1.23 3.14 11.22
C GLY A 87 -0.40 2.79 9.99
N ILE A 88 -0.84 1.83 9.18
CA ILE A 88 -0.15 1.52 7.93
C ILE A 88 -0.25 2.73 6.99
N ASN A 89 0.89 3.18 6.49
CA ASN A 89 0.98 4.24 5.47
C ASN A 89 1.19 3.62 4.07
N GLY A 90 1.08 4.43 3.04
CA GLY A 90 1.21 3.97 1.65
C GLY A 90 2.61 3.49 1.24
N GLU A 91 3.59 3.52 2.12
CA GLU A 91 4.97 3.07 1.87
C GLU A 91 5.23 1.68 2.46
N THR A 92 4.30 1.15 3.25
CA THR A 92 4.47 -0.10 3.99
C THR A 92 4.11 -1.30 3.13
N ARG A 93 4.94 -2.35 3.22
CA ARG A 93 4.71 -3.66 2.60
C ARG A 93 4.36 -4.67 3.70
N ILE A 94 3.30 -5.43 3.49
CA ILE A 94 2.95 -6.57 4.35
C ILE A 94 3.52 -7.82 3.70
N ARG A 95 4.35 -8.57 4.43
CA ARG A 95 4.87 -9.87 3.99
C ARG A 95 4.08 -10.96 4.69
N LEU A 96 3.49 -11.85 3.91
CA LEU A 96 2.84 -13.06 4.39
C LEU A 96 3.71 -14.25 4.01
N THR A 97 4.39 -14.80 5.00
CA THR A 97 5.34 -15.91 4.80
C THR A 97 4.60 -17.19 4.43
N GLY A 98 5.03 -17.84 3.34
CA GLY A 98 4.43 -19.08 2.86
C GLY A 98 3.09 -18.92 2.13
N GLU A 99 2.60 -17.69 1.95
CA GLU A 99 1.35 -17.39 1.25
C GLU A 99 1.57 -16.97 -0.22
N GLY A 100 2.74 -17.21 -0.76
CA GLY A 100 3.03 -17.01 -2.18
C GLY A 100 2.61 -18.19 -3.04
N GLU A 101 3.11 -18.23 -4.26
CA GLU A 101 2.94 -19.36 -5.17
C GLU A 101 3.74 -20.58 -4.72
N VAL A 102 3.18 -21.75 -4.94
CA VAL A 102 3.91 -23.01 -4.67
C VAL A 102 4.89 -23.33 -5.79
N GLY A 103 6.04 -23.89 -5.42
CA GLY A 103 7.00 -24.40 -6.36
C GLY A 103 6.46 -25.58 -7.15
N ARG A 104 7.11 -25.92 -8.28
CA ARG A 104 6.81 -27.13 -9.05
C ARG A 104 7.14 -28.36 -8.22
N LEU A 105 6.40 -29.45 -8.47
CA LEU A 105 6.70 -30.80 -7.94
C LEU A 105 6.84 -30.83 -6.40
N GLY A 106 5.96 -30.15 -5.72
CA GLY A 106 5.97 -30.10 -4.25
C GLY A 106 7.02 -29.17 -3.64
N GLY A 107 7.60 -28.28 -4.47
CA GLY A 107 8.48 -27.23 -3.97
C GLY A 107 7.77 -26.32 -2.96
N PRO A 108 8.50 -25.72 -2.00
CA PRO A 108 7.91 -24.87 -0.97
C PRO A 108 7.19 -23.67 -1.59
N ALA A 109 6.19 -23.17 -0.88
CA ALA A 109 5.54 -21.92 -1.24
C ALA A 109 6.48 -20.74 -0.96
N GLY A 110 6.43 -19.75 -1.82
CA GLY A 110 7.11 -18.46 -1.59
C GLY A 110 6.33 -17.57 -0.63
N ASP A 111 6.73 -16.31 -0.52
CA ASP A 111 6.04 -15.31 0.29
C ASP A 111 5.18 -14.41 -0.59
N LEU A 112 4.07 -13.95 -0.02
CA LEU A 112 3.21 -12.95 -0.66
C LEU A 112 3.55 -11.56 -0.11
N TYR A 113 3.81 -10.61 -0.99
CA TYR A 113 4.03 -9.22 -0.64
C TYR A 113 2.83 -8.37 -1.06
N ILE A 114 2.24 -7.69 -0.11
CA ILE A 114 1.09 -6.82 -0.32
C ILE A 114 1.54 -5.38 -0.17
N PHE A 115 1.35 -4.59 -1.21
CA PHE A 115 1.61 -3.16 -1.21
C PHE A 115 0.31 -2.42 -0.88
N VAL A 116 0.34 -1.63 0.18
CA VAL A 116 -0.82 -0.85 0.60
C VAL A 116 -0.74 0.54 -0.01
N HIS A 117 -1.79 0.96 -0.67
CA HIS A 117 -1.93 2.32 -1.17
C HIS A 117 -3.08 3.02 -0.46
N LEU A 118 -2.79 4.12 0.21
CA LEU A 118 -3.81 4.95 0.83
C LEU A 118 -4.48 5.82 -0.25
N ARG A 119 -5.81 5.87 -0.20
CA ARG A 119 -6.56 6.82 -1.03
C ARG A 119 -6.42 8.22 -0.44
N GLU A 120 -6.32 9.21 -1.32
CA GLU A 120 -6.32 10.60 -0.89
C GLU A 120 -7.61 10.95 -0.16
N HIS A 121 -7.47 11.60 1.00
CA HIS A 121 -8.60 12.09 1.76
C HIS A 121 -8.97 13.51 1.29
N LYS A 122 -10.27 13.83 1.25
CA LYS A 122 -10.76 15.14 0.75
C LYS A 122 -10.26 16.32 1.56
N LEU A 123 -10.07 16.17 2.86
CA LEU A 123 -9.71 17.24 3.79
C LEU A 123 -8.27 17.15 4.27
N PHE A 124 -7.74 15.94 4.44
CA PHE A 124 -6.45 15.71 5.07
C PHE A 124 -5.41 15.22 4.07
N LYS A 125 -4.20 15.73 4.20
CA LYS A 125 -3.02 15.20 3.54
C LYS A 125 -2.12 14.57 4.60
N LEU A 126 -1.77 13.31 4.43
CA LEU A 126 -0.85 12.60 5.29
C LEU A 126 0.60 12.90 4.86
N VAL A 127 1.44 13.28 5.84
CA VAL A 127 2.88 13.46 5.64
C VAL A 127 3.58 12.82 6.85
N GLY A 128 4.22 11.68 6.63
CA GLY A 128 4.65 10.84 7.74
C GLY A 128 3.45 10.35 8.54
N ASP A 129 3.44 10.65 9.83
CA ASP A 129 2.31 10.34 10.74
C ASP A 129 1.46 11.59 11.04
N ASP A 130 1.84 12.76 10.52
CA ASP A 130 1.11 14.00 10.72
C ASP A 130 0.03 14.19 9.65
N LEU A 131 -1.11 14.72 10.08
CA LEU A 131 -2.21 15.10 9.21
C LEU A 131 -2.17 16.60 8.96
N HIS A 132 -2.17 17.01 7.71
CA HIS A 132 -2.22 18.40 7.29
C HIS A 132 -3.63 18.76 6.84
N PHE A 133 -4.20 19.79 7.44
CA PHE A 133 -5.53 20.31 7.15
C PHE A 133 -5.47 21.82 6.87
N LYS A 134 -6.20 22.30 5.87
CA LYS A 134 -6.31 23.74 5.57
C LYS A 134 -7.59 24.29 6.16
N LEU A 135 -7.44 25.29 7.05
CA LEU A 135 -8.55 26.00 7.67
C LEU A 135 -8.65 27.40 7.09
N GLU A 136 -9.78 27.70 6.47
CA GLU A 136 -10.07 29.06 6.02
C GLU A 136 -10.68 29.86 7.18
N VAL A 137 -10.06 30.98 7.51
CA VAL A 137 -10.52 31.92 8.56
C VAL A 137 -10.72 33.31 7.97
N SER A 138 -11.67 34.05 8.48
CA SER A 138 -11.89 35.44 8.06
C SER A 138 -10.77 36.34 8.58
N SER A 139 -10.59 37.51 7.97
CA SER A 139 -9.66 38.51 8.44
C SER A 139 -9.97 38.99 9.87
N ALA A 140 -11.25 39.03 10.26
CA ALA A 140 -11.67 39.40 11.60
C ALA A 140 -11.27 38.33 12.63
N GLN A 141 -11.51 37.05 12.32
CA GLN A 141 -11.08 35.92 13.18
C GLN A 141 -9.56 35.87 13.32
N ALA A 142 -8.83 36.09 12.23
CA ALA A 142 -7.39 36.12 12.26
C ALA A 142 -6.84 37.28 13.13
N ALA A 143 -7.48 38.43 13.11
CA ALA A 143 -7.05 39.60 13.87
C ALA A 143 -7.40 39.51 15.36
N LEU A 144 -8.61 39.06 15.69
CA LEU A 144 -9.14 39.04 17.05
C LEU A 144 -8.88 37.71 17.78
N GLY A 145 -8.61 36.64 17.05
CA GLY A 145 -8.68 35.28 17.56
C GLY A 145 -10.11 34.76 17.58
N ASP A 146 -10.27 33.48 17.65
CA ASP A 146 -11.57 32.82 17.73
C ASP A 146 -11.42 31.39 18.23
N ARG A 147 -12.52 30.78 18.67
CA ARG A 147 -12.58 29.36 18.99
C ARG A 147 -13.37 28.65 17.92
N LEU A 148 -12.68 27.77 17.19
CA LEU A 148 -13.21 27.12 16.00
C LEU A 148 -13.25 25.60 16.15
N GLU A 149 -14.29 24.97 15.65
CA GLU A 149 -14.31 23.52 15.49
C GLU A 149 -13.53 23.10 14.24
N VAL A 150 -12.57 22.19 14.41
CA VAL A 150 -11.83 21.58 13.31
C VAL A 150 -12.12 20.09 13.26
N PRO A 151 -12.23 19.50 12.06
CA PRO A 151 -12.41 18.06 11.91
C PRO A 151 -11.14 17.31 12.29
N THR A 152 -11.30 16.12 12.84
CA THR A 152 -10.27 15.12 13.00
C THR A 152 -10.66 13.85 12.22
N LEU A 153 -9.86 12.78 12.27
CA LEU A 153 -10.23 11.52 11.60
C LEU A 153 -11.48 10.87 12.20
N GLU A 154 -11.72 11.03 13.49
CA GLU A 154 -12.78 10.31 14.21
C GLU A 154 -13.92 11.23 14.65
N SER A 155 -13.62 12.52 14.87
CA SER A 155 -14.56 13.45 15.47
C SER A 155 -14.24 14.90 15.05
N LYS A 156 -14.65 15.85 15.86
CA LYS A 156 -14.25 17.25 15.80
C LYS A 156 -13.57 17.63 17.11
N THR A 157 -12.68 18.59 17.03
CA THR A 157 -12.02 19.17 18.22
C THR A 157 -12.05 20.68 18.16
N GLU A 158 -11.96 21.32 19.30
CA GLU A 158 -11.85 22.77 19.38
C GLU A 158 -10.40 23.22 19.14
N LEU A 159 -10.26 24.28 18.38
CA LEU A 159 -9.02 24.97 18.11
C LEU A 159 -9.13 26.41 18.61
N ASP A 160 -8.34 26.77 19.57
CA ASP A 160 -8.19 28.16 19.99
C ASP A 160 -7.23 28.87 19.02
N LEU A 161 -7.79 29.75 18.21
CA LEU A 161 -7.04 30.55 17.23
C LEU A 161 -6.53 31.81 17.92
N PRO A 162 -5.21 32.02 18.07
CA PRO A 162 -4.69 33.22 18.68
C PRO A 162 -4.94 34.45 17.80
N GLY A 163 -5.22 35.60 18.44
CA GLY A 163 -5.35 36.85 17.71
C GLY A 163 -4.02 37.28 17.08
N GLY A 164 -4.12 37.87 15.87
CA GLY A 164 -2.94 38.30 15.10
C GLY A 164 -2.29 37.19 14.28
N ILE A 165 -2.92 36.04 14.13
CA ILE A 165 -2.42 34.93 13.32
C ILE A 165 -2.34 35.33 11.83
N GLN A 166 -1.29 34.90 11.14
CA GLN A 166 -1.04 35.28 9.76
C GLN A 166 -1.44 34.17 8.78
N ASN A 167 -1.64 34.59 7.53
CA ASN A 167 -1.85 33.64 6.43
C ASN A 167 -0.63 32.77 6.21
N GLY A 168 -0.82 31.45 6.25
CA GLY A 168 0.25 30.47 6.13
C GLY A 168 0.79 29.95 7.47
N ASP A 169 0.39 30.56 8.59
CA ASP A 169 0.73 30.03 9.89
C ASP A 169 0.17 28.61 10.10
N VAL A 170 0.84 27.84 10.94
CA VAL A 170 0.45 26.46 11.24
C VAL A 170 0.21 26.30 12.73
N VAL A 171 -0.99 25.90 13.10
CA VAL A 171 -1.35 25.58 14.47
C VAL A 171 -1.35 24.05 14.63
N ARG A 172 -0.61 23.56 15.63
CA ARG A 172 -0.44 22.14 15.87
C ARG A 172 -1.35 21.66 17.00
N ILE A 173 -2.14 20.63 16.71
CA ILE A 173 -2.94 19.92 17.72
C ILE A 173 -2.30 18.57 17.96
N LYS A 174 -1.73 18.39 19.15
CA LYS A 174 -0.97 17.20 19.52
C LYS A 174 -1.84 15.95 19.57
N GLY A 175 -1.32 14.82 19.05
CA GLY A 175 -1.96 13.52 19.16
C GLY A 175 -3.24 13.35 18.32
N MET A 176 -3.56 14.30 17.42
CA MET A 176 -4.73 14.25 16.54
C MET A 176 -4.37 13.89 15.10
N GLY A 177 -3.16 13.37 14.88
CA GLY A 177 -2.67 12.88 13.61
C GLY A 177 -3.03 11.44 13.33
N PHE A 178 -2.27 10.83 12.42
CA PHE A 178 -2.42 9.44 12.03
C PHE A 178 -1.80 8.51 13.09
N PRO A 179 -2.40 7.34 13.36
CA PRO A 179 -1.82 6.38 14.30
C PRO A 179 -0.43 5.91 13.85
N HIS A 180 0.47 5.71 14.80
CA HIS A 180 1.77 5.10 14.49
C HIS A 180 1.62 3.61 14.15
N LEU A 181 2.34 3.13 13.14
CA LEU A 181 2.34 1.71 12.76
C LEU A 181 2.97 0.84 13.85
N HIS A 182 4.05 1.33 14.45
CA HIS A 182 4.76 0.63 15.51
C HIS A 182 4.75 1.49 16.78
N GLY A 183 4.14 0.97 17.84
CA GLY A 183 4.09 1.66 19.10
C GLY A 183 2.70 2.15 19.49
N ARG A 184 2.66 3.05 20.47
CA ARG A 184 1.43 3.68 20.97
C ARG A 184 1.43 5.16 20.61
N GLY A 185 0.25 5.69 20.35
CA GLY A 185 0.07 7.10 20.06
C GLY A 185 -0.22 7.40 18.61
N ARG A 186 -0.22 8.69 18.30
CA ARG A 186 -0.55 9.25 16.98
C ARG A 186 0.39 10.42 16.69
N GLY A 187 0.57 10.75 15.44
CA GLY A 187 1.15 12.02 15.01
C GLY A 187 0.26 13.21 15.40
N ASP A 188 0.56 14.36 14.89
CA ASP A 188 -0.15 15.60 15.18
C ASP A 188 -1.02 16.05 14.02
N LEU A 189 -2.03 16.89 14.31
CA LEU A 189 -2.80 17.57 13.28
C LEU A 189 -2.20 18.98 13.06
N GLN A 190 -1.66 19.21 11.87
CA GLN A 190 -1.08 20.47 11.42
C GLN A 190 -2.15 21.28 10.69
N VAL A 191 -2.71 22.28 11.36
CA VAL A 191 -3.76 23.15 10.82
C VAL A 191 -3.12 24.35 10.14
N HIS A 192 -3.13 24.35 8.80
CA HIS A 192 -2.62 25.46 7.99
C HIS A 192 -3.68 26.54 7.85
N ILE A 193 -3.40 27.72 8.37
CA ILE A 193 -4.32 28.84 8.38
C ILE A 193 -4.29 29.54 7.00
N LYS A 194 -5.45 29.67 6.41
CA LYS A 194 -5.67 30.46 5.20
C LYS A 194 -6.60 31.62 5.50
N VAL A 195 -6.05 32.82 5.63
CA VAL A 195 -6.85 34.01 5.84
C VAL A 195 -7.55 34.40 4.53
N VAL A 196 -8.86 34.48 4.58
CA VAL A 196 -9.69 34.85 3.44
C VAL A 196 -10.38 36.20 3.68
N THR A 197 -10.31 37.09 2.71
CA THR A 197 -11.06 38.34 2.74
C THR A 197 -12.45 38.13 2.13
N PRO A 198 -13.50 38.68 2.73
CA PRO A 198 -14.86 38.53 2.20
C PRO A 198 -15.01 39.19 0.84
N LYS A 199 -15.46 38.42 -0.16
CA LYS A 199 -15.70 38.90 -1.53
C LYS A 199 -16.94 39.79 -1.62
N LYS A 200 -17.92 39.56 -0.75
CA LYS A 200 -19.17 40.35 -0.67
C LYS A 200 -19.36 40.84 0.75
N LEU A 201 -19.59 42.10 0.94
CA LEU A 201 -19.85 42.72 2.23
C LEU A 201 -21.29 43.22 2.26
N ASN A 202 -21.98 43.01 3.37
CA ASN A 202 -23.24 43.72 3.64
C ASN A 202 -22.95 45.20 3.99
N LYS A 203 -23.98 45.99 4.21
CA LYS A 203 -23.85 47.44 4.50
C LYS A 203 -23.05 47.68 5.77
N GLU A 204 -23.37 47.03 6.86
CA GLU A 204 -22.70 47.14 8.17
C GLU A 204 -21.25 46.75 8.10
N GLN A 205 -20.96 45.59 7.50
CA GLN A 205 -19.57 45.12 7.31
C GLN A 205 -18.75 46.14 6.51
N ARG A 206 -19.32 46.73 5.45
CA ARG A 206 -18.62 47.73 4.64
C ARG A 206 -18.30 48.97 5.48
N GLU A 207 -19.22 49.44 6.33
CA GLU A 207 -19.00 50.58 7.20
C GLU A 207 -17.88 50.29 8.22
N LEU A 208 -17.87 49.10 8.83
CA LEU A 208 -16.83 48.69 9.76
C LEU A 208 -15.44 48.59 9.08
N TYR A 209 -15.37 48.01 7.90
CA TYR A 209 -14.12 47.96 7.13
C TYR A 209 -13.63 49.33 6.71
N GLN A 210 -14.54 50.27 6.39
CA GLN A 210 -14.18 51.64 6.08
C GLN A 210 -13.61 52.38 7.31
N LYS A 211 -14.23 52.22 8.48
CA LYS A 211 -13.70 52.74 9.74
C LYS A 211 -12.30 52.19 10.06
N LEU A 212 -12.13 50.87 9.97
CA LEU A 212 -10.84 50.23 10.18
C LEU A 212 -9.76 50.80 9.24
N ARG A 213 -10.06 50.89 7.95
CA ARG A 213 -9.13 51.48 6.97
C ARG A 213 -8.73 52.93 7.29
N ASN A 214 -9.63 53.72 7.83
CA ASN A 214 -9.33 55.12 8.20
C ASN A 214 -8.39 55.16 9.42
N LEU A 215 -8.63 54.33 10.45
CA LEU A 215 -7.76 54.22 11.63
C LEU A 215 -6.35 53.72 11.27
N GLU A 216 -6.21 52.84 10.28
CA GLU A 216 -4.89 52.39 9.79
C GLU A 216 -4.11 53.50 9.06
N LYS A 217 -4.82 54.46 8.40
CA LYS A 217 -4.18 55.62 7.75
C LYS A 217 -3.66 56.64 8.75
N GLU A 218 -4.35 56.83 9.88
CA GLU A 218 -3.95 57.76 10.94
C GLU A 218 -2.69 57.27 11.71
N LYS A 219 -2.38 55.95 11.66
CA LYS A 219 -1.20 55.36 12.33
C LYS A 219 0.07 55.35 11.48
N ARG A 220 -0.01 55.76 10.21
CA ARG A 220 1.14 55.89 9.29
C ARG A 220 1.55 57.36 9.16
#